data_3d21a486f18e865e1bb965958f068481
#
_entry.id   3d21a486f18e865e1bb965958f068481
#
_cell.length_a   1.000
_cell.length_b   1.000
_cell.length_c   1.000
_cell.angle_alpha   90.00
_cell.angle_beta   90.00
_cell.angle_gamma   90.00
#
_symmetry.space_group_name_H-M   'P 1'
#
loop_
_entity.id
_entity.type
_entity.pdbx_description
1 polymer ?
#
loop_
_entity_poly.entity_id
_entity_poly.type
_entity_poly.pdbx_seq_one_letter_code
_entity_poly.pdbx_strand_id
1 'polypeptide(L)'
;MIELSRTQDEECGDGTTSVIILGESHQIVYYWSFLIFLSRYIAGEILAQSLSQLELDIHPVVIISAYNKALKEALEIVKRISVPIDTSNDVQMLSLIKTSIGTKFVVRWSDLMCKLALQAVRTVAHEEGGFKTVDIKRYARVEKIPGGEIEESRVLSGVMLNKDITHPNMRRRIRNPRIVLLDCPLEYKKGESQTNMEFSKETDWARAQVIEEEQVKEMANKILEFKPDLVITEKGISGAHQRLFSRTLAHSS
;
A
#
# COMPACT_ATOMS: atom_id res chain seq x y z
N MET A 1 -8.55 8.82 23.79
CA MET A 1 -9.53 8.52 22.73
C MET A 1 -8.90 8.52 21.32
N ILE A 2 -8.22 9.59 20.89
CA ILE A 2 -7.53 9.64 19.59
C ILE A 2 -6.50 8.51 19.45
N GLU A 3 -5.76 8.23 20.49
CA GLU A 3 -4.76 7.16 20.51
C GLU A 3 -5.39 5.77 20.41
N LEU A 4 -6.50 5.53 21.11
CA LEU A 4 -7.33 4.31 20.97
C LEU A 4 -7.83 4.12 19.53
N SER A 5 -8.29 5.20 18.90
CA SER A 5 -8.73 5.13 17.50
C SER A 5 -7.57 4.82 16.54
N ARG A 6 -6.37 5.35 16.79
CA ARG A 6 -5.18 5.03 16.00
C ARG A 6 -4.78 3.57 16.17
N THR A 7 -4.77 3.07 17.40
CA THR A 7 -4.49 1.64 17.65
C THR A 7 -5.50 0.75 16.94
N GLN A 8 -6.79 1.12 16.95
CA GLN A 8 -7.81 0.39 16.22
C GLN A 8 -7.57 0.41 14.70
N ASP A 9 -7.10 1.53 14.16
CA ASP A 9 -6.74 1.65 12.73
C ASP A 9 -5.53 0.78 12.37
N GLU A 10 -4.54 0.74 13.25
CA GLU A 10 -3.32 -0.05 13.04
C GLU A 10 -3.59 -1.56 13.10
N GLU A 11 -4.43 -2.00 14.04
CA GLU A 11 -4.72 -3.42 14.26
C GLU A 11 -5.79 -3.98 13.30
N CYS A 12 -6.86 -3.23 13.06
CA CYS A 12 -8.02 -3.72 12.33
C CYS A 12 -8.29 -2.97 11.02
N GLY A 13 -7.82 -1.73 10.86
CA GLY A 13 -8.09 -0.88 9.70
C GLY A 13 -9.55 -0.44 9.56
N ASP A 14 -10.41 -0.76 10.53
CA ASP A 14 -11.83 -0.39 10.56
C ASP A 14 -12.32 -0.17 12.00
N GLY A 15 -13.49 0.45 12.14
CA GLY A 15 -14.08 0.70 13.45
C GLY A 15 -13.50 1.89 14.23
N THR A 16 -12.65 2.69 13.62
CA THR A 16 -12.00 3.88 14.24
C THR A 16 -13.01 4.88 14.76
N THR A 17 -14.03 5.18 13.95
CA THR A 17 -15.14 6.07 14.34
C THR A 17 -15.98 5.46 15.47
N SER A 18 -16.20 4.16 15.41
CA SER A 18 -16.93 3.42 16.46
C SER A 18 -16.21 3.54 17.81
N VAL A 19 -14.89 3.41 17.83
CA VAL A 19 -14.08 3.55 19.06
C VAL A 19 -14.13 4.97 19.61
N ILE A 20 -14.07 6.00 18.77
CA ILE A 20 -14.19 7.41 19.20
C ILE A 20 -15.59 7.68 19.75
N ILE A 21 -16.61 7.23 19.03
CA ILE A 21 -18.02 7.40 19.42
C ILE A 21 -18.32 6.64 20.74
N LEU A 22 -17.64 5.52 20.98
CA LEU A 22 -17.70 4.77 22.23
C LEU A 22 -17.17 5.57 23.43
N GLY A 23 -16.28 6.54 23.20
CA GLY A 23 -15.63 7.31 24.25
C GLY A 23 -16.23 8.67 24.58
N GLU A 24 -17.13 9.21 23.78
CA GLU A 24 -17.81 10.48 24.05
C GLU A 24 -19.22 10.26 24.61
N SER A 25 -19.34 10.05 25.90
CA SER A 25 -20.60 10.20 26.62
C SER A 25 -20.61 11.58 27.29
N HIS A 26 -21.32 12.50 26.79
CA HIS A 26 -22.16 13.54 27.35
C HIS A 26 -22.33 14.71 26.38
N GLN A 27 -23.59 14.95 26.10
CA GLN A 27 -24.17 16.10 25.42
C GLN A 27 -23.98 16.21 23.90
N ILE A 28 -25.12 16.37 23.30
CA ILE A 28 -25.41 16.77 21.94
C ILE A 28 -25.51 15.60 20.94
N VAL A 29 -26.66 15.20 20.65
CA VAL A 29 -27.44 15.24 19.44
C VAL A 29 -28.58 14.24 19.47
N TYR A 30 -29.76 14.72 19.74
CA TYR A 30 -31.02 14.15 19.28
C TYR A 30 -30.99 14.11 17.75
N TYR A 31 -31.40 13.02 17.18
CA TYR A 31 -31.54 12.75 15.73
C TYR A 31 -30.29 12.30 14.97
N TRP A 32 -29.98 11.07 15.03
CA TRP A 32 -29.56 10.18 13.94
C TRP A 32 -28.92 8.89 14.47
N SER A 33 -29.61 7.79 14.23
CA SER A 33 -29.14 6.40 14.23
C SER A 33 -29.20 5.61 15.54
N PHE A 34 -30.29 4.91 15.70
CA PHE A 34 -30.49 3.83 16.67
C PHE A 34 -29.39 2.72 16.66
N LEU A 35 -28.69 2.55 15.54
CA LEU A 35 -27.59 1.58 15.42
C LEU A 35 -26.26 2.11 15.99
N ILE A 36 -26.06 3.42 16.00
CA ILE A 36 -24.86 4.06 16.58
C ILE A 36 -24.95 4.09 18.12
N PHE A 37 -26.13 3.88 18.65
CA PHE A 37 -26.40 3.97 20.10
C PHE A 37 -25.79 2.82 20.92
N LEU A 38 -25.63 1.65 20.33
CA LEU A 38 -25.20 0.45 21.08
C LEU A 38 -23.69 0.42 21.34
N SER A 39 -22.89 1.04 20.49
CA SER A 39 -21.44 1.03 20.61
C SER A 39 -20.85 2.19 21.44
N ARG A 40 -21.63 3.23 21.68
CA ARG A 40 -21.23 4.42 22.47
C ARG A 40 -21.00 4.18 23.95
N TYR A 41 -21.49 3.05 24.49
CA TYR A 41 -21.62 2.88 25.92
C TYR A 41 -20.42 2.26 26.63
N ILE A 42 -19.60 1.42 25.98
CA ILE A 42 -18.70 0.54 26.73
C ILE A 42 -17.53 1.30 27.36
N ALA A 43 -16.72 2.02 26.60
CA ALA A 43 -15.54 2.69 27.16
C ALA A 43 -15.90 3.90 28.02
N GLY A 44 -16.90 4.70 27.58
CA GLY A 44 -17.41 5.83 28.35
C GLY A 44 -18.14 5.39 29.61
N GLU A 45 -18.96 4.34 29.52
CA GLU A 45 -19.67 3.79 30.66
C GLU A 45 -18.71 3.13 31.67
N ILE A 46 -17.68 2.42 31.21
CA ILE A 46 -16.62 1.88 32.07
C ILE A 46 -15.94 3.01 32.86
N LEU A 47 -15.62 4.13 32.21
CA LEU A 47 -15.02 5.30 32.87
C LEU A 47 -16.01 5.99 33.82
N ALA A 48 -17.27 6.14 33.43
CA ALA A 48 -18.31 6.72 34.29
C ALA A 48 -18.55 5.87 35.54
N GLN A 49 -18.62 4.56 35.39
CA GLN A 49 -18.73 3.62 36.51
C GLN A 49 -17.48 3.65 37.41
N SER A 50 -16.27 3.87 36.82
CA SER A 50 -15.05 4.01 37.64
C SER A 50 -15.04 5.27 38.47
N LEU A 51 -15.66 6.35 38.00
CA LEU A 51 -15.74 7.61 38.76
C LEU A 51 -16.51 7.42 40.03
N SER A 52 -17.64 6.74 40.01
CA SER A 52 -18.44 6.46 41.21
C SER A 52 -17.68 5.60 42.25
N GLN A 53 -16.82 4.69 41.76
CA GLN A 53 -15.97 3.89 42.65
C GLN A 53 -14.84 4.68 43.26
N LEU A 54 -14.29 5.66 42.54
CA LEU A 54 -13.30 6.61 43.04
C LEU A 54 -13.89 7.55 44.09
N GLU A 55 -15.15 7.97 43.96
CA GLU A 55 -15.89 8.77 44.94
C GLU A 55 -16.12 7.98 46.27
N LEU A 56 -16.11 6.66 46.20
CA LEU A 56 -16.17 5.77 47.36
C LEU A 56 -14.79 5.47 47.95
N ASP A 57 -13.76 6.24 47.61
CA ASP A 57 -12.37 6.09 48.09
C ASP A 57 -11.73 4.72 47.74
N ILE A 58 -12.24 4.03 46.69
CA ILE A 58 -11.59 2.81 46.22
C ILE A 58 -10.34 3.16 45.43
N HIS A 59 -9.22 2.57 45.85
CA HIS A 59 -7.93 2.88 45.25
C HIS A 59 -7.90 2.49 43.74
N PRO A 60 -7.41 3.36 42.82
CA PRO A 60 -7.40 3.16 41.39
C PRO A 60 -6.77 1.82 40.95
N VAL A 61 -5.76 1.32 41.65
CA VAL A 61 -5.11 0.02 41.35
C VAL A 61 -6.09 -1.15 41.47
N VAL A 62 -7.05 -1.09 42.41
CA VAL A 62 -8.06 -2.11 42.59
C VAL A 62 -9.01 -2.13 41.41
N ILE A 63 -9.42 -0.95 40.95
CA ILE A 63 -10.29 -0.76 39.79
C ILE A 63 -9.62 -1.29 38.53
N ILE A 64 -8.35 -0.96 38.29
CA ILE A 64 -7.56 -1.46 37.16
C ILE A 64 -7.45 -2.99 37.21
N SER A 65 -7.17 -3.54 38.39
CA SER A 65 -7.10 -5.01 38.55
C SER A 65 -8.43 -5.70 38.23
N ALA A 66 -9.57 -5.10 38.63
CA ALA A 66 -10.89 -5.60 38.31
C ALA A 66 -11.16 -5.56 36.80
N TYR A 67 -10.81 -4.49 36.14
CA TYR A 67 -10.96 -4.37 34.66
C TYR A 67 -10.11 -5.39 33.91
N ASN A 68 -8.89 -5.67 34.36
CA ASN A 68 -8.05 -6.70 33.76
C ASN A 68 -8.65 -8.11 33.90
N LYS A 69 -9.33 -8.39 35.02
CA LYS A 69 -10.07 -9.65 35.19
C LYS A 69 -11.29 -9.70 34.27
N ALA A 70 -12.10 -8.64 34.26
CA ALA A 70 -13.25 -8.52 33.37
C ALA A 70 -12.89 -8.66 31.88
N LEU A 71 -11.76 -8.09 31.46
CA LEU A 71 -11.24 -8.24 30.11
C LEU A 71 -10.96 -9.71 29.76
N LYS A 72 -10.30 -10.45 30.65
CA LYS A 72 -10.02 -11.87 30.43
C LYS A 72 -11.30 -12.69 30.28
N GLU A 73 -12.26 -12.48 31.17
CA GLU A 73 -13.56 -13.15 31.09
C GLU A 73 -14.33 -12.78 29.82
N ALA A 74 -14.31 -11.49 29.44
CA ALA A 74 -14.95 -11.03 28.20
C ALA A 74 -14.33 -11.68 26.96
N LEU A 75 -13.00 -11.80 26.89
CA LEU A 75 -12.31 -12.47 25.80
C LEU A 75 -12.67 -13.96 25.71
N GLU A 76 -12.83 -14.66 26.82
CA GLU A 76 -13.28 -16.05 26.84
C GLU A 76 -14.73 -16.19 26.36
N ILE A 77 -15.59 -15.27 26.77
CA ILE A 77 -16.98 -15.23 26.29
C ILE A 77 -17.02 -14.98 24.78
N VAL A 78 -16.26 -13.99 24.27
CA VAL A 78 -16.20 -13.69 22.85
C VAL A 78 -15.71 -14.91 22.06
N LYS A 79 -14.67 -15.61 22.52
CA LYS A 79 -14.21 -16.85 21.89
C LYS A 79 -15.29 -17.93 21.85
N ARG A 80 -16.09 -18.04 22.91
CA ARG A 80 -17.15 -19.04 22.99
C ARG A 80 -18.34 -18.75 22.08
N ILE A 81 -18.69 -17.47 21.91
CA ILE A 81 -19.82 -17.05 21.04
C ILE A 81 -19.41 -16.81 19.60
N SER A 82 -18.10 -16.72 19.30
CA SER A 82 -17.63 -16.52 17.94
C SER A 82 -17.98 -17.68 17.03
N VAL A 83 -18.41 -17.36 15.82
CA VAL A 83 -18.70 -18.35 14.78
C VAL A 83 -17.45 -18.54 13.95
N PRO A 84 -16.92 -19.77 13.81
CA PRO A 84 -15.76 -20.02 12.97
C PRO A 84 -16.12 -19.81 11.51
N ILE A 85 -15.26 -19.12 10.79
CA ILE A 85 -15.39 -18.83 9.36
C ILE A 85 -14.32 -19.59 8.60
N ASP A 86 -14.73 -20.26 7.53
CA ASP A 86 -13.80 -20.90 6.60
C ASP A 86 -13.26 -19.85 5.61
N THR A 87 -11.98 -19.52 5.75
CA THR A 87 -11.29 -18.56 4.88
C THR A 87 -11.15 -19.05 3.43
N SER A 88 -11.32 -20.34 3.19
CA SER A 88 -11.29 -20.93 1.85
C SER A 88 -12.62 -20.75 1.10
N ASN A 89 -13.71 -20.49 1.83
CA ASN A 89 -15.04 -20.32 1.26
C ASN A 89 -15.28 -18.88 0.82
N ASP A 90 -15.28 -18.65 -0.49
CA ASP A 90 -15.46 -17.32 -1.08
C ASP A 90 -16.79 -16.66 -0.71
N VAL A 91 -17.85 -17.43 -0.60
CA VAL A 91 -19.19 -16.91 -0.30
C VAL A 91 -19.24 -16.34 1.12
N GLN A 92 -18.67 -17.07 2.09
CA GLN A 92 -18.59 -16.60 3.47
C GLN A 92 -17.70 -15.37 3.59
N MET A 93 -16.55 -15.38 2.91
CA MET A 93 -15.63 -14.24 2.89
C MET A 93 -16.24 -13.00 2.26
N LEU A 94 -16.93 -13.12 1.13
CA LEU A 94 -17.63 -12.01 0.49
C LEU A 94 -18.74 -11.45 1.37
N SER A 95 -19.50 -12.31 2.06
CA SER A 95 -20.53 -11.89 3.02
C SER A 95 -19.91 -11.08 4.18
N LEU A 96 -18.79 -11.55 4.73
CA LEU A 96 -18.07 -10.85 5.79
C LEU A 96 -17.57 -9.47 5.33
N ILE A 97 -16.94 -9.39 4.16
CA ILE A 97 -16.47 -8.13 3.59
C ILE A 97 -17.65 -7.18 3.34
N LYS A 98 -18.78 -7.72 2.87
CA LYS A 98 -19.99 -6.92 2.60
C LYS A 98 -20.55 -6.28 3.88
N THR A 99 -20.45 -6.92 5.02
CA THR A 99 -20.86 -6.32 6.31
C THR A 99 -19.98 -5.12 6.69
N SER A 100 -18.67 -5.19 6.44
CA SER A 100 -17.74 -4.09 6.69
C SER A 100 -17.93 -2.91 5.72
N ILE A 101 -18.25 -3.18 4.45
CA ILE A 101 -18.47 -2.15 3.42
C ILE A 101 -19.88 -1.52 3.53
N GLY A 102 -20.83 -2.20 4.14
CA GLY A 102 -22.24 -1.79 4.18
C GLY A 102 -22.50 -0.42 4.78
N THR A 103 -21.62 0.08 5.63
CA THR A 103 -21.69 1.41 6.25
C THR A 103 -20.94 2.50 5.47
N LYS A 104 -20.26 2.14 4.38
CA LYS A 104 -19.41 3.06 3.61
C LYS A 104 -20.11 3.55 2.34
N PHE A 105 -19.63 4.67 1.80
CA PHE A 105 -20.17 5.24 0.54
C PHE A 105 -20.10 4.26 -0.64
N VAL A 106 -19.12 3.38 -0.64
CA VAL A 106 -18.89 2.37 -1.69
C VAL A 106 -19.92 1.25 -1.74
N VAL A 107 -20.93 1.26 -0.87
CA VAL A 107 -22.01 0.24 -0.83
C VAL A 107 -22.72 0.07 -2.18
N ARG A 108 -22.76 1.13 -3.01
CA ARG A 108 -23.35 1.08 -4.36
C ARG A 108 -22.66 0.07 -5.29
N TRP A 109 -21.35 -0.12 -5.10
CA TRP A 109 -20.52 -1.06 -5.85
C TRP A 109 -20.05 -2.23 -4.96
N SER A 110 -20.82 -2.58 -3.94
CA SER A 110 -20.42 -3.53 -2.89
C SER A 110 -19.92 -4.86 -3.46
N ASP A 111 -20.61 -5.42 -4.43
CA ASP A 111 -20.26 -6.73 -5.01
C ASP A 111 -18.94 -6.70 -5.79
N LEU A 112 -18.68 -5.60 -6.51
CA LEU A 112 -17.40 -5.38 -7.17
C LEU A 112 -16.28 -5.17 -6.14
N MET A 113 -16.49 -4.27 -5.19
CA MET A 113 -15.48 -3.92 -4.19
C MET A 113 -15.14 -5.09 -3.27
N CYS A 114 -16.14 -5.91 -2.89
CA CYS A 114 -15.89 -7.14 -2.12
C CYS A 114 -15.01 -8.12 -2.89
N LYS A 115 -15.28 -8.33 -4.18
CA LYS A 115 -14.46 -9.19 -5.03
C LYS A 115 -13.05 -8.67 -5.19
N LEU A 116 -12.88 -7.38 -5.47
CA LEU A 116 -11.57 -6.75 -5.60
C LEU A 116 -10.77 -6.82 -4.30
N ALA A 117 -11.40 -6.54 -3.15
CA ALA A 117 -10.75 -6.63 -1.86
C ALA A 117 -10.28 -8.06 -1.55
N LEU A 118 -11.14 -9.06 -1.74
CA LEU A 118 -10.79 -10.46 -1.54
C LEU A 118 -9.64 -10.90 -2.45
N GLN A 119 -9.69 -10.53 -3.73
CA GLN A 119 -8.65 -10.86 -4.70
C GLN A 119 -7.34 -10.17 -4.35
N ALA A 120 -7.36 -8.89 -3.96
CA ALA A 120 -6.16 -8.14 -3.57
C ALA A 120 -5.48 -8.78 -2.35
N VAL A 121 -6.25 -9.08 -1.31
CA VAL A 121 -5.73 -9.72 -0.08
C VAL A 121 -5.11 -11.08 -0.38
N ARG A 122 -5.76 -11.91 -1.19
CA ARG A 122 -5.22 -13.22 -1.59
C ARG A 122 -3.97 -13.12 -2.44
N THR A 123 -3.86 -12.09 -3.28
CA THR A 123 -2.66 -11.87 -4.11
C THR A 123 -1.47 -11.44 -3.27
N VAL A 124 -1.71 -10.67 -2.21
CA VAL A 124 -0.67 -10.15 -1.31
C VAL A 124 -0.32 -11.13 -0.19
N ALA A 125 -1.25 -12.04 0.14
CA ALA A 125 -1.03 -13.02 1.20
C ALA A 125 0.18 -13.91 0.88
N HIS A 126 1.18 -13.87 1.74
CA HIS A 126 2.39 -14.67 1.63
C HIS A 126 2.50 -15.63 2.80
N GLU A 127 2.94 -16.86 2.53
CA GLU A 127 3.10 -17.89 3.55
C GLU A 127 4.59 -18.18 3.73
N GLU A 128 5.13 -17.72 4.85
CA GLU A 128 6.51 -17.98 5.25
C GLU A 128 6.55 -18.76 6.57
N GLY A 129 7.21 -19.91 6.55
CA GLY A 129 7.41 -20.71 7.77
C GLY A 129 6.13 -21.23 8.43
N GLY A 130 5.04 -21.41 7.67
CA GLY A 130 3.74 -21.84 8.20
C GLY A 130 2.86 -20.73 8.78
N PHE A 131 3.32 -19.49 8.73
CA PHE A 131 2.54 -18.31 9.10
C PHE A 131 2.10 -17.55 7.85
N LYS A 132 0.80 -17.22 7.77
CA LYS A 132 0.28 -16.34 6.73
C LYS A 132 0.46 -14.90 7.16
N THR A 133 1.29 -14.16 6.45
CA THR A 133 1.47 -12.72 6.61
C THR A 133 0.76 -11.98 5.48
N VAL A 134 0.02 -10.93 5.82
CA VAL A 134 -0.69 -10.08 4.85
C VAL A 134 -0.34 -8.63 5.16
N ASP A 135 0.57 -8.07 4.40
CA ASP A 135 0.95 -6.66 4.51
C ASP A 135 0.36 -5.88 3.33
N ILE A 136 -0.85 -5.38 3.55
CA ILE A 136 -1.59 -4.61 2.54
C ILE A 136 -0.95 -3.24 2.33
N LYS A 137 -0.45 -2.59 3.38
CA LYS A 137 0.13 -1.23 3.29
C LYS A 137 1.35 -1.19 2.38
N ARG A 138 2.13 -2.26 2.36
CA ARG A 138 3.38 -2.34 1.60
C ARG A 138 3.19 -2.88 0.19
N TYR A 139 2.34 -3.88 0.01
CA TYR A 139 2.24 -4.64 -1.24
C TYR A 139 0.96 -4.40 -2.04
N ALA A 140 -0.12 -3.88 -1.45
CA ALA A 140 -1.34 -3.54 -2.17
C ALA A 140 -1.43 -2.03 -2.43
N ARG A 141 -0.90 -1.58 -3.56
CA ARG A 141 -0.95 -0.18 -3.95
C ARG A 141 -2.19 0.11 -4.76
N VAL A 142 -2.96 1.12 -4.34
CA VAL A 142 -4.13 1.60 -5.06
C VAL A 142 -3.72 2.76 -5.95
N GLU A 143 -3.82 2.57 -7.27
CA GLU A 143 -3.57 3.61 -8.26
C GLU A 143 -4.89 4.15 -8.83
N LYS A 144 -5.02 5.47 -8.83
CA LYS A 144 -6.19 6.18 -9.37
C LYS A 144 -5.89 6.58 -10.81
N ILE A 145 -6.63 5.98 -11.75
CA ILE A 145 -6.49 6.30 -13.16
C ILE A 145 -7.68 7.17 -13.57
N PRO A 146 -7.48 8.45 -13.96
CA PRO A 146 -8.55 9.31 -14.41
C PRO A 146 -9.11 8.84 -15.76
N GLY A 147 -10.41 8.98 -15.93
CA GLY A 147 -11.14 8.49 -17.09
C GLY A 147 -11.63 7.06 -16.93
N GLY A 148 -12.74 6.70 -17.57
CA GLY A 148 -13.38 5.40 -17.40
C GLY A 148 -14.38 5.34 -16.25
N GLU A 149 -14.93 4.17 -16.02
CA GLU A 149 -15.95 3.91 -15.00
C GLU A 149 -15.36 3.14 -13.81
N ILE A 150 -16.03 3.24 -12.65
CA ILE A 150 -15.60 2.52 -11.43
C ILE A 150 -15.66 1.01 -11.64
N GLU A 151 -16.60 0.56 -12.45
CA GLU A 151 -16.82 -0.85 -12.82
C GLU A 151 -15.63 -1.48 -13.57
N GLU A 152 -14.79 -0.67 -14.19
CA GLU A 152 -13.56 -1.11 -14.86
C GLU A 152 -12.39 -1.36 -13.89
N SER A 153 -12.58 -1.04 -12.61
CA SER A 153 -11.57 -1.26 -11.58
C SER A 153 -11.24 -2.75 -11.45
N ARG A 154 -9.95 -3.07 -11.37
CA ARG A 154 -9.48 -4.45 -11.30
C ARG A 154 -8.21 -4.60 -10.48
N VAL A 155 -8.01 -5.76 -9.92
CA VAL A 155 -6.75 -6.14 -9.28
C VAL A 155 -5.80 -6.69 -10.34
N LEU A 156 -4.57 -6.18 -10.35
CA LEU A 156 -3.50 -6.63 -11.22
C LEU A 156 -2.55 -7.54 -10.44
N SER A 157 -2.21 -8.69 -11.00
CA SER A 157 -1.13 -9.53 -10.48
C SER A 157 0.18 -9.02 -11.07
N GLY A 158 0.87 -8.14 -10.36
CA GLY A 158 2.11 -7.53 -10.81
C GLY A 158 2.26 -6.09 -10.35
N VAL A 159 3.17 -5.37 -10.98
CA VAL A 159 3.51 -3.99 -10.64
C VAL A 159 3.00 -3.05 -11.73
N MET A 160 2.35 -1.97 -11.30
CA MET A 160 1.95 -0.88 -12.19
C MET A 160 2.85 0.32 -11.95
N LEU A 161 3.49 0.80 -13.01
CA LEU A 161 4.35 1.98 -12.98
C LEU A 161 3.64 3.13 -13.69
N ASN A 162 3.49 4.27 -13.02
CA ASN A 162 2.96 5.49 -13.63
C ASN A 162 4.03 6.18 -14.49
N LYS A 163 4.59 5.44 -15.45
CA LYS A 163 5.59 5.92 -16.42
C LYS A 163 5.30 5.33 -17.77
N ASP A 164 5.51 6.12 -18.82
CA ASP A 164 5.41 5.65 -20.20
C ASP A 164 6.81 5.25 -20.72
N ILE A 165 6.81 4.62 -21.89
CA ILE A 165 8.03 4.32 -22.62
C ILE A 165 8.80 5.60 -22.95
N THR A 166 10.12 5.54 -22.87
CA THR A 166 10.96 6.73 -23.06
C THR A 166 11.09 7.16 -24.53
N HIS A 167 10.88 6.27 -25.49
CA HIS A 167 10.99 6.56 -26.91
C HIS A 167 9.81 5.96 -27.70
N PRO A 168 9.17 6.71 -28.61
CA PRO A 168 7.97 6.29 -29.34
C PRO A 168 8.14 5.00 -30.19
N ASN A 169 9.36 4.73 -30.63
CA ASN A 169 9.67 3.54 -31.44
C ASN A 169 9.84 2.25 -30.58
N MET A 170 9.75 2.33 -29.27
CA MET A 170 9.84 1.16 -28.39
C MET A 170 8.52 0.38 -28.41
N ARG A 171 8.62 -0.95 -28.27
CA ARG A 171 7.44 -1.83 -28.23
C ARG A 171 6.62 -1.56 -26.97
N ARG A 172 5.30 -1.37 -27.14
CA ARG A 172 4.38 -1.15 -26.01
C ARG A 172 3.90 -2.44 -25.35
N ARG A 173 4.06 -3.58 -26.01
CA ARG A 173 3.63 -4.88 -25.51
C ARG A 173 4.70 -5.92 -25.77
N ILE A 174 5.18 -6.52 -24.70
CA ILE A 174 6.21 -7.56 -24.74
C ILE A 174 5.68 -8.76 -23.95
N ARG A 175 5.76 -9.95 -24.55
CA ARG A 175 5.36 -11.19 -23.87
C ARG A 175 6.58 -11.87 -23.28
N ASN A 176 6.48 -12.32 -22.02
CA ASN A 176 7.55 -12.99 -21.27
C ASN A 176 8.92 -12.27 -21.34
N PRO A 177 8.96 -10.95 -20.97
CA PRO A 177 10.16 -10.15 -21.12
C PRO A 177 11.26 -10.60 -20.13
N ARG A 178 12.51 -10.56 -20.56
CA ARG A 178 13.65 -10.49 -19.67
C ARG A 178 13.83 -9.07 -19.19
N ILE A 179 13.70 -8.86 -17.90
CA ILE A 179 13.69 -7.53 -17.29
C ILE A 179 15.02 -7.32 -16.56
N VAL A 180 15.66 -6.18 -16.81
CA VAL A 180 16.79 -5.69 -16.03
C VAL A 180 16.34 -4.50 -15.22
N LEU A 181 16.53 -4.55 -13.90
CA LEU A 181 16.24 -3.50 -12.95
C LEU A 181 17.54 -2.84 -12.52
N LEU A 182 17.63 -1.52 -12.64
CA LEU A 182 18.83 -0.75 -12.31
C LEU A 182 18.48 0.35 -11.30
N ASP A 183 19.27 0.42 -10.25
CA ASP A 183 19.21 1.49 -9.24
C ASP A 183 20.13 2.67 -9.61
N CYS A 184 20.85 2.59 -10.71
CA CYS A 184 21.75 3.62 -11.18
C CYS A 184 21.14 4.43 -12.34
N PRO A 185 21.55 5.71 -12.51
CA PRO A 185 21.18 6.47 -13.69
C PRO A 185 21.90 5.93 -14.94
N LEU A 186 21.20 5.91 -16.06
CA LEU A 186 21.78 5.66 -17.37
C LEU A 186 22.06 7.00 -18.07
N GLU A 187 22.80 7.84 -17.38
CA GLU A 187 23.23 9.15 -17.84
C GLU A 187 24.73 9.28 -17.66
N TYR A 188 25.31 10.31 -18.28
CA TYR A 188 26.68 10.66 -18.01
C TYR A 188 26.87 10.90 -16.50
N LYS A 189 27.84 10.24 -15.91
CA LYS A 189 28.13 10.35 -14.48
C LYS A 189 28.78 11.69 -14.18
N LYS A 190 28.04 12.60 -13.56
CA LYS A 190 28.63 13.79 -12.95
C LYS A 190 29.54 13.37 -11.81
N GLY A 191 30.75 13.93 -11.75
CA GLY A 191 31.62 13.74 -10.60
C GLY A 191 30.99 14.26 -9.31
N GLU A 192 31.42 13.75 -8.18
CA GLU A 192 30.90 14.14 -6.85
C GLU A 192 31.28 15.60 -6.51
N SER A 193 32.33 16.13 -7.11
CA SER A 193 32.76 17.51 -6.98
C SER A 193 32.62 18.27 -8.31
N GLN A 194 32.19 19.53 -8.23
CA GLN A 194 32.22 20.43 -9.40
C GLN A 194 33.66 20.77 -9.70
N THR A 195 34.21 20.13 -10.72
CA THR A 195 35.51 20.49 -11.30
C THR A 195 35.27 21.34 -12.55
N ASN A 196 35.82 22.54 -12.56
CA ASN A 196 35.84 23.35 -13.76
C ASN A 196 36.96 22.83 -14.67
N MET A 197 36.61 22.47 -15.89
CA MET A 197 37.55 22.10 -16.92
C MET A 197 37.74 23.30 -17.88
N GLU A 198 38.96 23.76 -18.02
CA GLU A 198 39.31 24.81 -18.97
C GLU A 198 39.92 24.17 -20.21
N PHE A 199 39.32 24.42 -21.36
CA PHE A 199 39.83 23.97 -22.65
C PHE A 199 40.45 25.13 -23.40
N SER A 200 41.74 25.04 -23.72
CA SER A 200 42.46 26.05 -24.47
C SER A 200 42.42 25.82 -25.99
N LYS A 201 42.03 24.64 -26.43
CA LYS A 201 41.92 24.25 -27.84
C LYS A 201 40.57 23.68 -28.17
N GLU A 202 40.04 24.00 -29.34
CA GLU A 202 38.77 23.43 -29.83
C GLU A 202 38.81 21.89 -29.98
N THR A 203 39.96 21.34 -30.35
CA THR A 203 40.22 19.92 -30.47
C THR A 203 40.04 19.17 -29.15
N ASP A 204 40.38 19.79 -28.03
CA ASP A 204 40.29 19.17 -26.70
C ASP A 204 38.82 19.11 -26.22
N TRP A 205 38.04 20.15 -26.55
CA TRP A 205 36.59 20.14 -26.32
C TRP A 205 35.88 19.02 -27.09
N ALA A 206 36.17 18.94 -28.40
CA ALA A 206 35.61 17.88 -29.24
C ALA A 206 35.97 16.49 -28.73
N ARG A 207 37.22 16.30 -28.27
CA ARG A 207 37.69 15.02 -27.70
C ARG A 207 36.98 14.70 -26.39
N ALA A 208 36.72 15.67 -25.51
CA ALA A 208 35.98 15.48 -24.27
C ALA A 208 34.54 14.99 -24.53
N GLN A 209 33.85 15.56 -25.52
CA GLN A 209 32.53 15.13 -25.94
C GLN A 209 32.50 13.68 -26.46
N VAL A 210 33.51 13.30 -27.24
CA VAL A 210 33.62 11.91 -27.73
C VAL A 210 33.81 10.94 -26.57
N ILE A 211 34.67 11.25 -25.61
CA ILE A 211 34.88 10.40 -24.42
C ILE A 211 33.57 10.23 -23.62
N GLU A 212 32.81 11.33 -23.46
CA GLU A 212 31.51 11.27 -22.80
C GLU A 212 30.53 10.28 -23.51
N GLU A 213 30.44 10.44 -24.84
CA GLU A 213 29.61 9.54 -25.65
C GLU A 213 30.08 8.07 -25.60
N GLU A 214 31.37 7.82 -25.58
CA GLU A 214 31.96 6.48 -25.49
C GLU A 214 31.64 5.82 -24.16
N GLN A 215 31.70 6.53 -23.05
CA GLN A 215 31.30 6.02 -21.73
C GLN A 215 29.81 5.62 -21.69
N VAL A 216 28.94 6.46 -22.27
CA VAL A 216 27.51 6.16 -22.37
C VAL A 216 27.28 4.90 -23.23
N LYS A 217 27.98 4.78 -24.36
CA LYS A 217 27.91 3.58 -25.23
C LYS A 217 28.42 2.33 -24.54
N GLU A 218 29.50 2.42 -23.78
CA GLU A 218 30.03 1.27 -23.03
C GLU A 218 29.04 0.78 -21.96
N MET A 219 28.40 1.67 -21.20
CA MET A 219 27.35 1.28 -20.25
C MET A 219 26.18 0.59 -20.95
N ALA A 220 25.72 1.14 -22.07
CA ALA A 220 24.64 0.55 -22.85
C ALA A 220 25.01 -0.85 -23.38
N ASN A 221 26.23 -1.02 -23.88
CA ASN A 221 26.69 -2.31 -24.42
C ASN A 221 26.76 -3.40 -23.34
N LYS A 222 27.24 -3.06 -22.12
CA LYS A 222 27.23 -3.99 -20.97
C LYS A 222 25.83 -4.45 -20.62
N ILE A 223 24.83 -3.60 -20.72
CA ILE A 223 23.43 -3.98 -20.47
C ILE A 223 22.93 -4.87 -21.61
N LEU A 224 23.24 -4.53 -22.86
CA LEU A 224 22.80 -5.28 -24.04
C LEU A 224 23.42 -6.69 -24.15
N GLU A 225 24.57 -6.96 -23.51
CA GLU A 225 25.14 -8.31 -23.40
C GLU A 225 24.17 -9.31 -22.73
N PHE A 226 23.35 -8.84 -21.78
CA PHE A 226 22.32 -9.67 -21.14
C PHE A 226 21.10 -9.90 -22.03
N LYS A 227 21.02 -9.24 -23.19
CA LYS A 227 19.87 -9.29 -24.12
C LYS A 227 18.54 -9.06 -23.40
N PRO A 228 18.36 -7.95 -22.66
CA PRO A 228 17.10 -7.67 -22.01
C PRO A 228 16.04 -7.28 -23.02
N ASP A 229 14.77 -7.61 -22.71
CA ASP A 229 13.61 -7.11 -23.47
C ASP A 229 13.07 -5.81 -22.89
N LEU A 230 13.31 -5.59 -21.59
CA LEU A 230 12.86 -4.41 -20.86
C LEU A 230 13.93 -3.99 -19.84
N VAL A 231 14.26 -2.71 -19.85
CA VAL A 231 15.17 -2.10 -18.88
C VAL A 231 14.40 -1.04 -18.09
N ILE A 232 14.40 -1.15 -16.78
CA ILE A 232 13.75 -0.22 -15.86
C ILE A 232 14.81 0.38 -14.96
N THR A 233 14.88 1.71 -14.90
CA THR A 233 15.81 2.45 -14.02
C THR A 233 15.03 3.31 -13.04
N GLU A 234 15.53 3.45 -11.83
CA GLU A 234 14.96 4.37 -10.85
C GLU A 234 15.21 5.83 -11.27
N LYS A 235 16.36 6.08 -11.89
CA LYS A 235 16.83 7.42 -12.29
C LYS A 235 16.74 7.62 -13.80
N GLY A 236 17.17 8.79 -14.27
CA GLY A 236 17.03 9.18 -15.67
C GLY A 236 17.80 8.32 -16.67
N ILE A 237 17.35 8.35 -17.92
CA ILE A 237 17.98 7.70 -19.08
C ILE A 237 18.34 8.79 -20.09
N SER A 238 19.60 8.91 -20.47
CA SER A 238 20.04 9.88 -21.47
C SER A 238 19.49 9.57 -22.86
N GLY A 239 19.31 10.59 -23.69
CA GLY A 239 18.82 10.43 -25.05
C GLY A 239 19.71 9.53 -25.95
N ALA A 240 21.00 9.40 -25.64
CA ALA A 240 21.90 8.49 -26.32
C ALA A 240 21.58 7.02 -26.01
N HIS A 241 21.34 6.67 -24.74
CA HIS A 241 20.89 5.33 -24.33
C HIS A 241 19.51 4.99 -24.94
N GLN A 242 18.57 5.92 -24.91
CA GLN A 242 17.25 5.73 -25.51
C GLN A 242 17.32 5.35 -26.97
N ARG A 243 18.16 6.03 -27.75
CA ARG A 243 18.39 5.73 -29.18
C ARG A 243 19.05 4.36 -29.39
N LEU A 244 20.04 3.99 -28.58
CA LEU A 244 20.71 2.69 -28.67
C LEU A 244 19.72 1.56 -28.34
N PHE A 245 18.99 1.65 -27.23
CA PHE A 245 18.00 0.65 -26.83
C PHE A 245 16.84 0.57 -27.84
N SER A 246 16.34 1.69 -28.38
CA SER A 246 15.28 1.65 -29.39
C SER A 246 15.69 0.93 -30.67
N ARG A 247 16.93 1.05 -31.11
CA ARG A 247 17.47 0.32 -32.28
C ARG A 247 17.63 -1.16 -32.01
N THR A 248 18.21 -1.53 -30.88
CA THR A 248 18.55 -2.94 -30.58
C THR A 248 17.32 -3.75 -30.16
N LEU A 249 16.45 -3.17 -29.32
CA LEU A 249 15.26 -3.85 -28.81
C LEU A 249 14.08 -3.87 -29.84
N ALA A 250 14.10 -3.01 -30.85
CA ALA A 250 13.14 -3.07 -31.95
C ALA A 250 13.42 -4.19 -32.97
N HIS A 251 14.65 -4.68 -33.05
CA HIS A 251 15.08 -5.68 -34.05
C HIS A 251 15.12 -7.12 -33.54
N SER A 252 14.93 -7.39 -32.25
CA SER A 252 14.80 -8.75 -31.73
C SER A 252 13.35 -9.20 -31.83
N SER A 253 12.92 -9.58 -33.02
CA SER A 253 11.67 -10.28 -33.30
C SER A 253 11.89 -11.79 -33.28
#